data_c0c1ba783e58823f58f6820edb915577
#
_entry.id   c0c1ba783e58823f58f6820edb915577
#
_cell.length_a   1.000
_cell.length_b   1.000
_cell.length_c   1.000
_cell.angle_alpha   90.00
_cell.angle_beta   90.00
_cell.angle_gamma   90.00
#
_symmetry.space_group_name_H-M   'P 1'
#
loop_
_entity.id
_entity.type
_entity.pdbx_description
1 polymer ?
#
loop_
_entity_poly.entity_id
_entity_poly.type
_entity_poly.pdbx_seq_one_letter_code
_entity_poly.pdbx_strand_id
1 'polypeptide(L)'
;MDEKTKKEWQELQNELAELKNTLDEYQNWMDNEGAELEDMCAQLQFLKESEDDVVPEHPFRLPEDYPLPRAILQQHFPRTAKQCNFSGGWGYDVEHATIVKEFDPEINPDEKFDGVSLEYAFIDKRIREELIFNRPEGERFEELDYNTIGHSLHRIDGVPYDYILVEVTAYPEKEWLELKADWESHNGYKDDPDGRKRNLERKDACKITYRAEYYFNINNFMS
;
A
#
# COMPACT_ATOMS: atom_id res chain seq x y z
N MET A 1 -12.59 -67.03 12.56
CA MET A 1 -13.18 -65.87 13.20
C MET A 1 -14.69 -66.02 13.07
N ASP A 2 -15.40 -66.08 14.16
CA ASP A 2 -16.86 -66.27 14.15
C ASP A 2 -17.58 -64.95 13.71
N GLU A 3 -18.85 -65.05 13.39
CA GLU A 3 -19.63 -63.92 12.85
C GLU A 3 -19.75 -62.76 13.82
N LYS A 4 -19.73 -63.04 15.13
CA LYS A 4 -19.80 -62.03 16.18
C LYS A 4 -18.51 -61.21 16.21
N THR A 5 -17.38 -61.87 16.17
CA THR A 5 -16.06 -61.21 16.13
C THR A 5 -15.86 -60.35 14.85
N LYS A 6 -16.43 -60.78 13.72
CA LYS A 6 -16.40 -59.97 12.49
C LYS A 6 -17.22 -58.69 12.62
N LYS A 7 -18.38 -58.78 13.28
CA LYS A 7 -19.23 -57.61 13.47
C LYS A 7 -18.57 -56.60 14.42
N GLU A 8 -18.06 -57.08 15.55
CA GLU A 8 -17.32 -56.23 16.51
C GLU A 8 -16.09 -55.56 15.85
N TRP A 9 -15.37 -56.28 14.99
CA TRP A 9 -14.25 -55.72 14.24
C TRP A 9 -14.67 -54.63 13.25
N GLN A 10 -15.81 -54.80 12.57
CA GLN A 10 -16.36 -53.81 11.65
C GLN A 10 -16.84 -52.56 12.39
N GLU A 11 -17.45 -52.71 13.55
CA GLU A 11 -17.87 -51.61 14.42
C GLU A 11 -16.65 -50.78 14.87
N LEU A 12 -15.58 -51.44 15.33
CA LEU A 12 -14.32 -50.76 15.69
C LEU A 12 -13.66 -50.03 14.52
N GLN A 13 -13.73 -50.57 13.32
CA GLN A 13 -13.20 -49.91 12.13
C GLN A 13 -13.99 -48.64 11.79
N ASN A 14 -15.31 -48.68 11.95
CA ASN A 14 -16.16 -47.50 11.73
C ASN A 14 -15.89 -46.41 12.77
N GLU A 15 -15.80 -46.79 14.06
CA GLU A 15 -15.44 -45.85 15.14
C GLU A 15 -14.06 -45.22 14.90
N LEU A 16 -13.09 -46.00 14.45
CA LEU A 16 -11.74 -45.48 14.11
C LEU A 16 -11.77 -44.50 12.94
N ALA A 17 -12.63 -44.77 11.95
CA ALA A 17 -12.80 -43.87 10.80
C ALA A 17 -13.46 -42.54 11.22
N GLU A 18 -14.48 -42.57 12.08
CA GLU A 18 -15.13 -41.39 12.63
C GLU A 18 -14.16 -40.55 13.47
N LEU A 19 -13.36 -41.19 14.34
CA LEU A 19 -12.34 -40.51 15.13
C LEU A 19 -11.29 -39.83 14.30
N LYS A 20 -10.85 -40.44 13.18
CA LYS A 20 -9.90 -39.85 12.25
C LYS A 20 -10.47 -38.60 11.57
N ASN A 21 -11.72 -38.67 11.10
CA ASN A 21 -12.38 -37.52 10.49
C ASN A 21 -12.50 -36.35 11.48
N THR A 22 -12.89 -36.64 12.72
CA THR A 22 -12.97 -35.62 13.77
C THR A 22 -11.60 -35.01 14.07
N LEU A 23 -10.54 -35.81 14.08
CA LEU A 23 -9.16 -35.30 14.27
C LEU A 23 -8.73 -34.38 13.12
N ASP A 24 -9.03 -34.77 11.88
CA ASP A 24 -8.72 -33.96 10.69
C ASP A 24 -9.49 -32.63 10.70
N GLU A 25 -10.76 -32.61 11.15
CA GLU A 25 -11.56 -31.40 11.33
C GLU A 25 -10.95 -30.48 12.40
N TYR A 26 -10.51 -31.03 13.55
CA TYR A 26 -9.83 -30.22 14.57
C TYR A 26 -8.49 -29.71 14.13
N GLN A 27 -7.73 -30.47 13.36
CA GLN A 27 -6.45 -30.02 12.81
C GLN A 27 -6.65 -28.85 11.85
N ASN A 28 -7.60 -28.96 10.93
CA ASN A 28 -7.95 -27.87 10.00
C ASN A 28 -8.45 -26.61 10.74
N TRP A 29 -9.23 -26.80 11.81
CA TRP A 29 -9.67 -25.67 12.63
C TRP A 29 -8.50 -25.00 13.35
N MET A 30 -7.59 -25.77 13.95
CA MET A 30 -6.39 -25.25 14.62
C MET A 30 -5.46 -24.51 13.63
N ASP A 31 -5.30 -25.05 12.43
CA ASP A 31 -4.44 -24.41 11.41
C ASP A 31 -5.03 -23.05 10.96
N ASN A 32 -6.35 -22.95 10.82
CA ASN A 32 -7.03 -21.70 10.46
C ASN A 32 -6.99 -20.66 11.61
N GLU A 33 -7.33 -21.06 12.84
CA GLU A 33 -7.26 -20.17 14.01
C GLU A 33 -5.83 -19.75 14.32
N GLY A 34 -4.84 -20.63 14.07
CA GLY A 34 -3.43 -20.31 14.20
C GLY A 34 -3.00 -19.22 13.22
N ALA A 35 -3.44 -19.29 11.97
CA ALA A 35 -3.17 -18.27 10.96
C ALA A 35 -3.82 -16.92 11.30
N GLU A 36 -5.06 -16.92 11.80
CA GLU A 36 -5.74 -15.70 12.28
C GLU A 36 -5.01 -15.08 13.48
N LEU A 37 -4.53 -15.90 14.42
CA LEU A 37 -3.77 -15.44 15.58
C LEU A 37 -2.40 -14.87 15.19
N GLU A 38 -1.71 -15.48 14.24
CA GLU A 38 -0.43 -14.97 13.71
C GLU A 38 -0.65 -13.61 13.03
N ASP A 39 -1.70 -13.46 12.23
CA ASP A 39 -2.07 -12.21 11.59
C ASP A 39 -2.42 -11.12 12.61
N MET A 40 -3.23 -11.46 13.63
CA MET A 40 -3.53 -10.54 14.75
C MET A 40 -2.26 -10.13 15.52
N CYS A 41 -1.35 -11.07 15.78
CA CYS A 41 -0.09 -10.77 16.46
C CYS A 41 0.78 -9.85 15.63
N ALA A 42 0.87 -10.06 14.31
CA ALA A 42 1.60 -9.19 13.40
C ALA A 42 1.01 -7.78 13.36
N GLN A 43 -0.33 -7.67 13.33
CA GLN A 43 -1.04 -6.39 13.41
C GLN A 43 -0.79 -5.67 14.73
N LEU A 44 -0.84 -6.39 15.87
CA LEU A 44 -0.55 -5.80 17.18
C LEU A 44 0.91 -5.38 17.35
N GLN A 45 1.83 -6.11 16.76
CA GLN A 45 3.25 -5.74 16.77
C GLN A 45 3.50 -4.51 15.92
N PHE A 46 2.88 -4.44 14.73
CA PHE A 46 2.91 -3.26 13.86
C PHE A 46 2.32 -2.03 14.56
N LEU A 47 1.16 -2.17 15.24
CA LEU A 47 0.55 -1.08 15.99
C LEU A 47 1.43 -0.60 17.16
N LYS A 48 2.10 -1.51 17.88
CA LYS A 48 3.03 -1.16 18.96
C LYS A 48 4.27 -0.45 18.42
N GLU A 49 4.85 -0.92 17.31
CA GLU A 49 5.99 -0.29 16.68
C GLU A 49 5.62 1.09 16.10
N SER A 50 4.35 1.29 15.69
CA SER A 50 3.84 2.59 15.24
C SER A 50 3.46 3.54 16.37
N GLU A 51 3.14 3.05 17.59
CA GLU A 51 2.87 3.91 18.76
C GLU A 51 4.15 4.57 19.32
N ASP A 52 5.31 3.91 19.24
CA ASP A 52 6.59 4.47 19.69
C ASP A 52 7.22 5.43 18.65
N ASP A 53 6.90 5.29 17.37
CA ASP A 53 7.20 6.26 16.33
C ASP A 53 5.98 7.21 16.20
N VAL A 54 6.05 8.36 16.84
CA VAL A 54 5.18 9.49 16.48
C VAL A 54 5.38 9.71 14.97
N VAL A 55 4.46 9.18 14.16
CA VAL A 55 4.48 9.40 12.71
C VAL A 55 4.44 10.92 12.55
N PRO A 56 5.53 11.56 12.08
CA PRO A 56 5.54 13.01 11.94
C PRO A 56 4.32 13.38 11.12
N GLU A 57 3.58 14.39 11.58
CA GLU A 57 2.43 14.90 10.86
C GLU A 57 2.82 15.04 9.39
N HIS A 58 2.04 14.44 8.49
CA HIS A 58 2.34 14.44 7.06
C HIS A 58 2.43 15.89 6.55
N PRO A 59 3.65 16.40 6.28
CA PRO A 59 3.86 17.85 6.14
C PRO A 59 3.36 18.41 4.81
N PHE A 60 2.93 17.53 3.90
CA PHE A 60 2.58 17.87 2.51
C PHE A 60 1.14 17.55 2.14
N ARG A 61 0.24 17.40 3.13
CA ARG A 61 -1.18 17.13 2.84
C ARG A 61 -1.77 18.20 1.92
N LEU A 62 -2.62 17.75 1.01
CA LEU A 62 -3.44 18.62 0.19
C LEU A 62 -4.39 19.46 1.07
N PRO A 63 -4.70 20.71 0.72
CA PRO A 63 -5.70 21.50 1.42
C PRO A 63 -7.06 20.80 1.50
N GLU A 64 -7.83 21.05 2.55
CA GLU A 64 -9.17 20.44 2.74
C GLU A 64 -10.15 20.74 1.59
N ASP A 65 -10.01 21.92 0.96
CA ASP A 65 -10.80 22.36 -0.18
C ASP A 65 -10.21 21.90 -1.54
N TYR A 66 -9.15 21.13 -1.52
CA TYR A 66 -8.56 20.60 -2.76
C TYR A 66 -9.55 19.67 -3.49
N PRO A 67 -9.65 19.73 -4.82
CA PRO A 67 -10.60 18.92 -5.57
C PRO A 67 -10.46 17.42 -5.29
N LEU A 68 -11.57 16.69 -5.30
CA LEU A 68 -11.57 15.24 -5.08
C LEU A 68 -10.75 14.50 -6.16
N PRO A 69 -10.18 13.33 -5.81
CA PRO A 69 -9.28 12.57 -6.69
C PRO A 69 -9.82 12.38 -8.10
N ARG A 70 -11.11 12.02 -8.24
CA ARG A 70 -11.72 11.76 -9.54
C ARG A 70 -11.63 12.95 -10.49
N ALA A 71 -11.84 14.17 -10.00
CA ALA A 71 -11.82 15.38 -10.83
C ALA A 71 -10.39 15.71 -11.27
N ILE A 72 -9.45 15.67 -10.33
CA ILE A 72 -8.07 16.07 -10.55
C ILE A 72 -7.28 15.02 -11.37
N LEU A 73 -7.51 13.74 -11.12
CA LEU A 73 -6.86 12.66 -11.87
C LEU A 73 -7.24 12.68 -13.36
N GLN A 74 -8.46 13.09 -13.69
CA GLN A 74 -8.87 13.29 -15.09
C GLN A 74 -8.08 14.43 -15.77
N GLN A 75 -7.75 15.45 -15.02
CA GLN A 75 -7.00 16.61 -15.53
C GLN A 75 -5.50 16.32 -15.67
N HIS A 76 -4.86 15.81 -14.62
CA HIS A 76 -3.41 15.66 -14.58
C HIS A 76 -2.94 14.30 -15.13
N PHE A 77 -3.76 13.26 -15.00
CA PHE A 77 -3.42 11.89 -15.41
C PHE A 77 -4.52 11.26 -16.29
N PRO A 78 -4.82 11.83 -17.46
CA PRO A 78 -5.95 11.40 -18.29
C PRO A 78 -5.86 9.93 -18.75
N ARG A 79 -4.66 9.35 -18.82
CA ARG A 79 -4.49 7.92 -19.14
C ARG A 79 -4.89 7.05 -17.97
N THR A 80 -4.44 7.36 -16.77
CA THR A 80 -4.78 6.64 -15.54
C THR A 80 -6.28 6.76 -15.25
N ALA A 81 -6.86 7.96 -15.39
CA ALA A 81 -8.27 8.19 -15.16
C ALA A 81 -9.20 7.43 -16.14
N LYS A 82 -8.70 7.06 -17.31
CA LYS A 82 -9.42 6.16 -18.24
C LYS A 82 -9.33 4.69 -17.84
N GLN A 83 -8.33 4.30 -17.08
CA GLN A 83 -8.09 2.93 -16.64
C GLN A 83 -8.67 2.65 -15.25
N CYS A 84 -8.77 3.68 -14.41
CA CYS A 84 -9.08 3.55 -12.99
C CYS A 84 -10.27 4.41 -12.60
N ASN A 85 -11.24 3.81 -11.96
CA ASN A 85 -12.40 4.53 -11.43
C ASN A 85 -12.26 4.73 -9.91
N PHE A 86 -11.48 5.76 -9.52
CA PHE A 86 -11.38 6.17 -8.12
C PHE A 86 -12.55 7.07 -7.73
N SER A 87 -13.03 6.91 -6.49
CA SER A 87 -13.99 7.82 -5.85
C SER A 87 -13.65 7.96 -4.36
N GLY A 88 -14.43 8.70 -3.61
CA GLY A 88 -14.12 9.01 -2.21
C GLY A 88 -13.10 10.14 -2.09
N GLY A 89 -12.36 10.15 -0.98
CA GLY A 89 -11.35 11.14 -0.66
C GLY A 89 -9.93 10.76 -1.10
N TRP A 90 -8.95 11.48 -0.55
CA TRP A 90 -7.53 11.27 -0.83
C TRP A 90 -6.87 10.18 0.04
N GLY A 91 -7.65 9.50 0.89
CA GLY A 91 -7.17 8.36 1.68
C GLY A 91 -6.29 8.74 2.87
N TYR A 92 -6.44 9.94 3.44
CA TYR A 92 -5.68 10.35 4.62
C TYR A 92 -6.12 9.69 5.93
N ASP A 93 -7.36 9.24 5.96
CA ASP A 93 -8.02 8.57 7.08
C ASP A 93 -9.19 7.74 6.55
N VAL A 94 -9.88 7.04 7.45
CA VAL A 94 -11.03 6.18 7.13
C VAL A 94 -12.22 6.98 6.58
N GLU A 95 -12.47 8.19 7.10
CA GLU A 95 -13.61 9.03 6.68
C GLU A 95 -13.39 9.56 5.26
N HIS A 96 -12.13 9.79 4.90
CA HIS A 96 -11.71 10.30 3.58
C HIS A 96 -11.02 9.21 2.75
N ALA A 97 -11.34 7.94 3.02
CA ALA A 97 -10.75 6.80 2.30
C ALA A 97 -11.00 6.90 0.79
N THR A 98 -10.02 6.47 0.03
CA THR A 98 -10.15 6.29 -1.42
C THR A 98 -10.96 5.03 -1.70
N ILE A 99 -11.97 5.10 -2.56
CA ILE A 99 -12.76 3.96 -3.00
C ILE A 99 -12.24 3.53 -4.37
N VAL A 100 -11.66 2.35 -4.41
CA VAL A 100 -11.26 1.69 -5.64
C VAL A 100 -12.48 0.95 -6.17
N LYS A 101 -12.98 1.35 -7.33
CA LYS A 101 -14.10 0.67 -8.01
C LYS A 101 -13.52 -0.24 -9.08
N GLU A 102 -14.27 -1.33 -9.34
CA GLU A 102 -14.05 -2.12 -10.54
C GLU A 102 -13.90 -1.24 -11.78
N PHE A 103 -13.15 -1.72 -12.75
CA PHE A 103 -13.07 -1.07 -14.04
C PHE A 103 -14.47 -0.75 -14.54
N ASP A 104 -14.63 0.45 -15.06
CA ASP A 104 -15.79 0.73 -15.88
C ASP A 104 -15.69 -0.15 -17.14
N PRO A 105 -16.55 -1.15 -17.31
CA PRO A 105 -16.48 -2.06 -18.45
C PRO A 105 -16.66 -1.36 -19.80
N GLU A 106 -17.18 -0.12 -19.82
CA GLU A 106 -17.24 0.72 -21.02
C GLU A 106 -15.86 1.29 -21.40
N ILE A 107 -14.94 1.41 -20.41
CA ILE A 107 -13.63 2.01 -20.62
C ILE A 107 -12.57 0.96 -20.99
N ASN A 108 -12.60 -0.22 -20.35
CA ASN A 108 -11.63 -1.30 -20.56
C ASN A 108 -12.27 -2.69 -20.43
N PRO A 109 -13.06 -3.13 -21.42
CA PRO A 109 -13.76 -4.42 -21.34
C PRO A 109 -12.85 -5.65 -21.30
N ASP A 110 -11.60 -5.51 -21.74
CA ASP A 110 -10.65 -6.63 -21.90
C ASP A 110 -9.58 -6.68 -20.78
N GLU A 111 -9.50 -5.67 -19.90
CA GLU A 111 -8.51 -5.67 -18.82
C GLU A 111 -9.09 -6.33 -17.55
N LYS A 112 -8.30 -7.20 -16.95
CA LYS A 112 -8.66 -7.78 -15.65
C LYS A 112 -8.48 -6.72 -14.57
N PHE A 113 -9.46 -6.62 -13.68
CA PHE A 113 -9.38 -5.79 -12.49
C PHE A 113 -8.23 -6.29 -11.60
N ASP A 114 -7.34 -5.37 -11.25
CA ASP A 114 -6.27 -5.58 -10.29
C ASP A 114 -6.29 -4.43 -9.27
N GLY A 115 -6.98 -4.65 -8.14
CA GLY A 115 -7.15 -3.66 -7.08
C GLY A 115 -5.83 -3.19 -6.51
N VAL A 116 -4.90 -4.10 -6.28
CA VAL A 116 -3.58 -3.79 -5.70
C VAL A 116 -2.77 -2.88 -6.62
N SER A 117 -2.71 -3.18 -7.91
CA SER A 117 -2.03 -2.30 -8.88
C SER A 117 -2.66 -0.90 -8.95
N LEU A 118 -3.98 -0.81 -8.75
CA LEU A 118 -4.69 0.48 -8.72
C LEU A 118 -4.37 1.29 -7.46
N GLU A 119 -4.24 0.65 -6.30
CA GLU A 119 -3.83 1.31 -5.05
C GLU A 119 -2.43 1.91 -5.19
N TYR A 120 -1.46 1.16 -5.69
CA TYR A 120 -0.12 1.68 -5.94
C TYR A 120 -0.09 2.78 -7.01
N ALA A 121 -0.91 2.67 -8.05
CA ALA A 121 -1.07 3.75 -9.01
C ALA A 121 -1.64 5.01 -8.36
N PHE A 122 -2.60 4.89 -7.45
CA PHE A 122 -3.15 6.01 -6.70
C PHE A 122 -2.11 6.65 -5.78
N ILE A 123 -1.33 5.85 -5.05
CA ILE A 123 -0.24 6.32 -4.19
C ILE A 123 0.73 7.22 -4.98
N ASP A 124 1.22 6.76 -6.12
CA ASP A 124 2.09 7.57 -7.00
C ASP A 124 1.41 8.89 -7.41
N LYS A 125 0.12 8.87 -7.74
CA LYS A 125 -0.60 10.07 -8.17
C LYS A 125 -0.81 11.06 -7.02
N ARG A 126 -1.18 10.58 -5.83
CA ARG A 126 -1.33 11.47 -4.66
C ARG A 126 0.01 12.11 -4.28
N ILE A 127 1.11 11.36 -4.25
CA ILE A 127 2.44 11.93 -4.00
C ILE A 127 2.76 13.05 -4.99
N ARG A 128 2.43 12.89 -6.27
CA ARG A 128 2.65 13.93 -7.30
C ARG A 128 1.74 15.14 -7.12
N GLU A 129 0.50 14.95 -6.69
CA GLU A 129 -0.39 16.06 -6.37
C GLU A 129 0.17 16.87 -5.18
N GLU A 130 0.60 16.20 -4.13
CA GLU A 130 1.14 16.82 -2.91
C GLU A 130 2.47 17.56 -3.14
N LEU A 131 3.34 17.00 -3.97
CA LEU A 131 4.72 17.47 -4.12
C LEU A 131 4.98 18.29 -5.39
N ILE A 132 4.12 18.20 -6.39
CA ILE A 132 4.32 18.86 -7.68
C ILE A 132 3.13 19.77 -8.03
N PHE A 133 1.94 19.16 -8.27
CA PHE A 133 0.85 19.88 -8.92
C PHE A 133 0.16 20.91 -8.03
N ASN A 134 0.09 20.68 -6.72
CA ASN A 134 -0.45 21.61 -5.74
C ASN A 134 0.54 22.73 -5.34
N ARG A 135 1.74 22.77 -5.96
CA ARG A 135 2.80 23.70 -5.56
C ARG A 135 3.16 24.66 -6.68
N PRO A 136 3.48 25.93 -6.35
CA PRO A 136 4.02 26.85 -7.32
C PRO A 136 5.41 26.38 -7.80
N GLU A 137 5.79 26.84 -8.99
CA GLU A 137 7.13 26.64 -9.53
C GLU A 137 8.20 27.16 -8.55
N GLY A 138 9.24 26.40 -8.34
CA GLY A 138 10.31 26.68 -7.37
C GLY A 138 10.07 26.18 -5.95
N GLU A 139 8.84 25.74 -5.61
CA GLU A 139 8.49 25.07 -4.35
C GLU A 139 8.15 23.60 -4.56
N ARG A 140 8.30 23.10 -5.77
CA ARG A 140 8.05 21.72 -6.15
C ARG A 140 9.19 20.82 -5.72
N PHE A 141 8.93 19.53 -5.85
CA PHE A 141 9.91 18.48 -5.59
C PHE A 141 10.12 17.63 -6.84
N GLU A 142 11.33 17.10 -6.95
CA GLU A 142 11.78 16.25 -8.04
C GLU A 142 12.28 14.92 -7.51
N GLU A 143 12.52 13.96 -8.43
CA GLU A 143 13.05 12.63 -8.13
C GLU A 143 12.26 11.92 -7.02
N LEU A 144 10.94 11.88 -7.21
CA LEU A 144 10.01 11.27 -6.26
C LEU A 144 10.17 9.75 -6.27
N ASP A 145 10.37 9.19 -5.09
CA ASP A 145 10.41 7.74 -4.87
C ASP A 145 9.67 7.39 -3.58
N TYR A 146 9.17 6.17 -3.48
CA TYR A 146 8.55 5.69 -2.24
C TYR A 146 8.74 4.19 -2.05
N ASN A 147 8.81 3.78 -0.79
CA ASN A 147 8.84 2.39 -0.38
C ASN A 147 7.66 2.09 0.53
N THR A 148 6.98 0.98 0.32
CA THR A 148 5.97 0.48 1.24
C THR A 148 6.67 -0.08 2.48
N ILE A 149 6.34 0.49 3.65
CA ILE A 149 6.91 0.08 4.95
C ILE A 149 5.88 -0.64 5.83
N GLY A 150 4.59 -0.58 5.47
CA GLY A 150 3.51 -1.32 6.12
C GLY A 150 2.32 -1.53 5.18
N HIS A 151 1.67 -2.69 5.30
CA HIS A 151 0.45 -3.02 4.60
C HIS A 151 -0.39 -3.93 5.48
N SER A 152 -1.64 -3.56 5.76
CA SER A 152 -2.55 -4.36 6.57
C SER A 152 -4.01 -4.16 6.20
N LEU A 153 -4.80 -5.22 6.39
CA LEU A 153 -6.25 -5.20 6.20
C LEU A 153 -6.93 -4.84 7.51
N HIS A 154 -7.74 -3.79 7.50
CA HIS A 154 -8.54 -3.37 8.65
C HIS A 154 -10.03 -3.59 8.40
N ARG A 155 -10.78 -4.00 9.42
CA ARG A 155 -12.24 -4.02 9.40
C ARG A 155 -12.78 -3.00 10.39
N ILE A 156 -13.38 -1.92 9.88
CA ILE A 156 -13.94 -0.85 10.68
C ILE A 156 -15.43 -0.78 10.38
N ASP A 157 -16.26 -0.98 11.40
CA ASP A 157 -17.73 -1.06 11.28
C ASP A 157 -18.20 -2.06 10.22
N GLY A 158 -17.46 -3.18 10.07
CA GLY A 158 -17.75 -4.24 9.10
C GLY A 158 -17.30 -3.95 7.66
N VAL A 159 -16.75 -2.77 7.40
CA VAL A 159 -16.21 -2.39 6.08
C VAL A 159 -14.72 -2.72 6.03
N PRO A 160 -14.25 -3.44 4.99
CA PRO A 160 -12.83 -3.71 4.81
C PRO A 160 -12.09 -2.51 4.22
N TYR A 161 -10.95 -2.20 4.81
CA TYR A 161 -10.02 -1.17 4.35
C TYR A 161 -8.63 -1.76 4.19
N ASP A 162 -8.00 -1.49 3.06
CA ASP A 162 -6.56 -1.65 2.93
C ASP A 162 -5.86 -0.41 3.48
N TYR A 163 -4.97 -0.63 4.44
CA TYR A 163 -4.11 0.39 5.00
C TYR A 163 -2.69 0.18 4.48
N ILE A 164 -2.15 1.19 3.83
CA ILE A 164 -0.79 1.17 3.30
C ILE A 164 -0.01 2.35 3.87
N LEU A 165 1.12 2.05 4.52
CA LEU A 165 2.07 3.04 5.00
C LEU A 165 3.27 3.05 4.07
N VAL A 166 3.63 4.23 3.57
CA VAL A 166 4.80 4.40 2.70
C VAL A 166 5.79 5.41 3.29
N GLU A 167 7.06 5.20 3.01
CA GLU A 167 8.10 6.19 3.20
C GLU A 167 8.41 6.84 1.85
N VAL A 168 8.18 8.14 1.76
CA VAL A 168 8.39 8.93 0.55
C VAL A 168 9.71 9.66 0.64
N THR A 169 10.46 9.66 -0.45
CA THR A 169 11.70 10.42 -0.62
C THR A 169 11.56 11.37 -1.81
N ALA A 170 12.02 12.60 -1.63
CA ALA A 170 11.99 13.60 -2.68
C ALA A 170 13.12 14.63 -2.48
N TYR A 171 13.31 15.47 -3.48
CA TYR A 171 14.32 16.54 -3.45
C TYR A 171 13.65 17.85 -3.85
N PRO A 172 13.90 18.99 -3.14
CA PRO A 172 13.39 20.28 -3.58
C PRO A 172 13.89 20.61 -5.00
N GLU A 173 12.99 21.10 -5.83
CA GLU A 173 13.24 21.32 -7.29
C GLU A 173 14.51 22.11 -7.56
N LYS A 174 14.72 23.20 -6.82
CA LYS A 174 15.87 24.08 -7.03
C LYS A 174 17.19 23.36 -6.75
N GLU A 175 17.29 22.71 -5.58
CA GLU A 175 18.48 21.98 -5.15
C GLU A 175 18.77 20.80 -6.08
N TRP A 176 17.72 20.10 -6.52
CA TRP A 176 17.85 19.01 -7.48
C TRP A 176 18.38 19.45 -8.82
N LEU A 177 17.84 20.55 -9.38
CA LEU A 177 18.31 21.10 -10.65
C LEU A 177 19.77 21.57 -10.59
N GLU A 178 20.17 22.19 -9.46
CA GLU A 178 21.59 22.57 -9.23
C GLU A 178 22.51 21.34 -9.17
N LEU A 179 22.12 20.31 -8.42
CA LEU A 179 22.87 19.05 -8.31
C LEU A 179 23.00 18.35 -9.66
N LYS A 180 21.93 18.31 -10.43
CA LYS A 180 21.90 17.72 -11.76
C LYS A 180 22.80 18.47 -12.73
N ALA A 181 22.73 19.79 -12.75
CA ALA A 181 23.59 20.63 -13.58
C ALA A 181 25.07 20.48 -13.21
N ASP A 182 25.37 20.42 -11.91
CA ASP A 182 26.71 20.18 -11.40
C ASP A 182 27.25 18.80 -11.84
N TRP A 183 26.43 17.75 -11.68
CA TRP A 183 26.76 16.39 -12.13
C TRP A 183 27.03 16.32 -13.65
N GLU A 184 26.17 16.94 -14.44
CA GLU A 184 26.29 16.95 -15.91
C GLU A 184 27.53 17.74 -16.39
N SER A 185 27.81 18.91 -15.78
CA SER A 185 28.97 19.75 -16.13
C SER A 185 30.31 19.08 -15.89
N HIS A 186 30.35 18.13 -14.92
CA HIS A 186 31.54 17.35 -14.60
C HIS A 186 31.53 15.93 -15.19
N ASN A 187 30.68 15.68 -16.19
CA ASN A 187 30.55 14.34 -16.83
C ASN A 187 30.36 13.19 -15.83
N GLY A 188 29.56 13.43 -14.78
CA GLY A 188 29.28 12.46 -13.72
C GLY A 188 30.46 12.17 -12.79
N TYR A 189 31.43 13.06 -12.76
CA TYR A 189 32.65 12.96 -11.92
C TYR A 189 33.43 11.66 -12.15
N LYS A 190 33.52 11.20 -13.41
CA LYS A 190 34.16 9.92 -13.77
C LYS A 190 35.62 9.86 -13.33
N ASP A 191 36.32 11.01 -13.43
CA ASP A 191 37.76 11.13 -13.13
C ASP A 191 38.03 11.94 -11.84
N ASP A 192 36.97 12.31 -11.08
CA ASP A 192 37.08 13.04 -9.81
C ASP A 192 36.23 12.38 -8.71
N PRO A 193 36.75 11.36 -8.01
CA PRO A 193 36.06 10.68 -6.91
C PRO A 193 35.66 11.59 -5.75
N ASP A 194 36.48 12.60 -5.45
CA ASP A 194 36.22 13.55 -4.38
C ASP A 194 35.09 14.51 -4.75
N GLY A 195 35.02 14.95 -6.01
CA GLY A 195 33.91 15.72 -6.53
C GLY A 195 32.59 14.94 -6.49
N ARG A 196 32.66 13.68 -6.90
CA ARG A 196 31.51 12.75 -6.80
C ARG A 196 31.00 12.60 -5.38
N LYS A 197 31.91 12.41 -4.42
CA LYS A 197 31.57 12.29 -3.01
C LYS A 197 30.87 13.55 -2.50
N ARG A 198 31.42 14.72 -2.77
CA ARG A 198 30.81 16.01 -2.38
C ARG A 198 29.41 16.22 -3.00
N ASN A 199 29.21 15.85 -4.28
CA ASN A 199 27.90 15.96 -4.93
C ASN A 199 26.88 15.01 -4.26
N LEU A 200 27.26 13.78 -3.92
CA LEU A 200 26.41 12.81 -3.20
C LEU A 200 26.09 13.28 -1.77
N GLU A 201 27.04 13.83 -1.06
CA GLU A 201 26.81 14.39 0.29
C GLU A 201 25.82 15.57 0.24
N ARG A 202 25.92 16.44 -0.78
CA ARG A 202 24.94 17.52 -1.01
C ARG A 202 23.56 16.97 -1.35
N LYS A 203 23.49 15.91 -2.18
CA LYS A 203 22.25 15.23 -2.50
C LYS A 203 21.58 14.67 -1.22
N ASP A 204 22.34 14.00 -0.38
CA ASP A 204 21.80 13.44 0.88
C ASP A 204 21.35 14.54 1.85
N ALA A 205 22.05 15.68 1.88
CA ALA A 205 21.73 16.80 2.76
C ALA A 205 20.45 17.55 2.39
N CYS A 206 20.04 17.56 1.11
CA CYS A 206 18.80 18.20 0.67
C CYS A 206 17.63 17.22 0.51
N LYS A 207 17.87 15.92 0.68
CA LYS A 207 16.84 14.89 0.63
C LYS A 207 15.81 15.12 1.74
N ILE A 208 14.53 15.12 1.38
CA ILE A 208 13.44 14.99 2.34
C ILE A 208 12.95 13.56 2.39
N THR A 209 12.55 13.12 3.58
CA THR A 209 11.91 11.83 3.80
C THR A 209 10.77 12.02 4.78
N TYR A 210 9.59 11.46 4.45
CA TYR A 210 8.42 11.50 5.33
C TYR A 210 7.58 10.25 5.14
N ARG A 211 6.72 9.95 6.12
CA ARG A 211 5.77 8.83 6.06
C ARG A 211 4.40 9.35 5.65
N ALA A 212 3.71 8.59 4.83
CA ALA A 212 2.35 8.88 4.37
C ALA A 212 1.47 7.64 4.47
N GLU A 213 0.30 7.83 5.07
CA GLU A 213 -0.72 6.81 5.25
C GLU A 213 -1.75 6.87 4.12
N TYR A 214 -2.24 5.69 3.72
CA TYR A 214 -3.27 5.53 2.71
C TYR A 214 -4.34 4.57 3.19
N TYR A 215 -5.60 4.99 3.14
CA TYR A 215 -6.76 4.18 3.44
C TYR A 215 -7.57 3.96 2.16
N PHE A 216 -7.71 2.70 1.76
CA PHE A 216 -8.52 2.30 0.61
C PHE A 216 -9.73 1.51 1.09
N ASN A 217 -10.93 1.97 0.75
CA ASN A 217 -12.14 1.18 0.96
C ASN A 217 -12.27 0.16 -0.17
N ILE A 218 -12.07 -1.10 0.18
CA ILE A 218 -12.03 -2.23 -0.75
C ILE A 218 -13.30 -3.10 -0.72
N ASN A 219 -14.37 -2.60 -0.11
CA ASN A 219 -15.63 -3.34 0.02
C ASN A 219 -16.21 -3.84 -1.32
N ASN A 220 -15.91 -3.15 -2.41
CA ASN A 220 -16.45 -3.47 -3.74
C ASN A 220 -15.77 -4.68 -4.40
N PHE A 221 -14.61 -5.13 -3.96
CA PHE A 221 -13.90 -6.25 -4.57
C PHE A 221 -13.51 -7.38 -3.60
N MET A 222 -13.94 -7.31 -2.35
CA MET A 222 -13.88 -8.41 -1.38
C MET A 222 -15.22 -9.15 -1.19
N SER A 223 -16.24 -8.85 -2.02
CA SER A 223 -17.56 -9.49 -1.93
C SER A 223 -17.67 -10.72 -2.83
#